data_7bd45c4ccb90f2298d300499f1db49db
#
_entry.id   7bd45c4ccb90f2298d300499f1db49db
#
_cell.length_a   1.000
_cell.length_b   1.000
_cell.length_c   1.000
_cell.angle_alpha   90.00
_cell.angle_beta   90.00
_cell.angle_gamma   90.00
#
_symmetry.space_group_name_H-M   'P 1'
#
loop_
_entity.id
_entity.type
_entity.pdbx_description
1 polymer ?
#
loop_
_entity_poly.entity_id
_entity_poly.type
_entity_poly.pdbx_seq_one_letter_code
_entity_poly.pdbx_strand_id
1 'polypeptide(L)'
;MKVLFILNFPSPYRVDFLNELGRSMDVTAAFDPDETRTTDRPASWGEWFDDRYERFNAVFLKTPRDIVPLLKNGGFDAVVVGGYTQKTAMLAIEWLRLHRRPFWMEADGGIIKQDNFVKYHVKRHFISAASAWLGTGAKTTDYFVHYGAKRARVYTYPFSTLHRRDILPVPPTAAEKAAAREKLGLHGAHVTLGVGQFIPRKGFDLLLRAWASCPAEETLCIVGQEPPQEYLDLKAELHLDNVQFVGFRKKDALQDYYRAADLFVLPTREDIWGLVVNEAMANALPVITTDHCVAGLELVKDGVNGYIVPVEDVPALAEKINAVLADDALRAAMAQAGLAAIAPYTIENMAAAHCEILTQHAPGMER
;
A
#
# COMPACT_ATOMS: atom_id res chain seq x y z
N MET A 1 -6.88 -14.53 -22.89
CA MET A 1 -5.62 -14.95 -22.25
C MET A 1 -5.95 -15.53 -20.89
N LYS A 2 -5.41 -16.70 -20.58
CA LYS A 2 -5.62 -17.40 -19.31
C LYS A 2 -4.41 -17.19 -18.39
N VAL A 3 -4.61 -16.56 -17.24
CA VAL A 3 -3.53 -16.14 -16.35
C VAL A 3 -3.67 -16.79 -14.98
N LEU A 4 -2.55 -17.32 -14.46
CA LEU A 4 -2.46 -17.80 -13.07
C LEU A 4 -1.70 -16.78 -12.23
N PHE A 5 -2.33 -16.29 -11.15
CA PHE A 5 -1.67 -15.59 -10.08
C PHE A 5 -1.40 -16.55 -8.91
N ILE A 6 -0.18 -16.56 -8.39
CA ILE A 6 0.22 -17.31 -7.20
C ILE A 6 0.48 -16.27 -6.10
N LEU A 7 -0.41 -16.22 -5.14
CA LEU A 7 -0.49 -15.15 -4.13
C LEU A 7 -0.45 -15.74 -2.72
N ASN A 8 -0.04 -14.92 -1.77
CA ASN A 8 -0.03 -15.31 -0.38
C ASN A 8 -1.43 -15.34 0.22
N PHE A 9 -2.20 -14.26 0.02
CA PHE A 9 -3.41 -14.02 0.79
C PHE A 9 -4.41 -13.17 -0.02
N PRO A 10 -5.73 -13.48 0.04
CA PRO A 10 -6.77 -12.71 -0.63
C PRO A 10 -7.12 -11.44 0.16
N SER A 11 -6.20 -10.47 0.19
CA SER A 11 -6.49 -9.16 0.78
C SER A 11 -7.59 -8.43 0.00
N PRO A 12 -8.37 -7.52 0.63
CA PRO A 12 -9.48 -6.84 -0.03
C PRO A 12 -9.09 -6.19 -1.37
N TYR A 13 -7.98 -5.46 -1.40
CA TYR A 13 -7.52 -4.82 -2.64
C TYR A 13 -7.10 -5.82 -3.73
N ARG A 14 -6.55 -6.99 -3.34
CA ARG A 14 -6.22 -8.05 -4.31
C ARG A 14 -7.48 -8.66 -4.92
N VAL A 15 -8.50 -8.88 -4.12
CA VAL A 15 -9.80 -9.38 -4.57
C VAL A 15 -10.45 -8.38 -5.52
N ASP A 16 -10.47 -7.09 -5.17
CA ASP A 16 -11.00 -6.02 -6.03
C ASP A 16 -10.24 -5.94 -7.36
N PHE A 17 -8.90 -6.00 -7.31
CA PHE A 17 -8.04 -6.01 -8.50
C PHE A 17 -8.29 -7.23 -9.38
N LEU A 18 -8.34 -8.45 -8.80
CA LEU A 18 -8.57 -9.68 -9.57
C LEU A 18 -9.97 -9.73 -10.20
N ASN A 19 -10.98 -9.21 -9.51
CA ASN A 19 -12.32 -9.04 -10.07
C ASN A 19 -12.33 -8.07 -11.24
N GLU A 20 -11.61 -6.95 -11.14
CA GLU A 20 -11.53 -5.99 -12.25
C GLU A 20 -10.74 -6.57 -13.43
N LEU A 21 -9.61 -7.24 -13.19
CA LEU A 21 -8.82 -7.91 -14.22
C LEU A 21 -9.60 -9.04 -14.91
N GLY A 22 -10.43 -9.76 -14.15
CA GLY A 22 -11.31 -10.84 -14.63
C GLY A 22 -12.38 -10.37 -15.61
N ARG A 23 -12.59 -9.06 -15.79
CA ARG A 23 -13.44 -8.53 -16.89
C ARG A 23 -12.81 -8.69 -18.26
N SER A 24 -11.49 -8.74 -18.32
CA SER A 24 -10.72 -8.73 -19.57
C SER A 24 -9.90 -9.99 -19.79
N MET A 25 -9.66 -10.80 -18.75
CA MET A 25 -8.85 -12.01 -18.80
C MET A 25 -9.52 -13.18 -18.08
N ASP A 26 -9.17 -14.41 -18.45
CA ASP A 26 -9.51 -15.61 -17.67
C ASP A 26 -8.52 -15.78 -16.53
N VAL A 27 -8.88 -15.32 -15.33
CA VAL A 27 -7.99 -15.23 -14.18
C VAL A 27 -8.25 -16.38 -13.21
N THR A 28 -7.17 -17.07 -12.84
CA THR A 28 -7.14 -17.99 -11.71
C THR A 28 -6.15 -17.46 -10.68
N ALA A 29 -6.56 -17.37 -9.40
CA ALA A 29 -5.69 -17.00 -8.30
C ALA A 29 -5.55 -18.15 -7.32
N ALA A 30 -4.32 -18.62 -7.12
CA ALA A 30 -3.97 -19.64 -6.13
C ALA A 30 -3.42 -18.97 -4.87
N PHE A 31 -4.06 -19.22 -3.73
CA PHE A 31 -3.70 -18.64 -2.43
C PHE A 31 -2.98 -19.67 -1.55
N ASP A 32 -1.94 -19.22 -0.84
CA ASP A 32 -1.12 -20.05 0.05
C ASP A 32 -1.93 -20.53 1.28
N PRO A 33 -1.84 -21.80 1.68
CA PRO A 33 -2.58 -22.32 2.82
C PRO A 33 -2.07 -21.78 4.18
N ASP A 34 -0.79 -21.45 4.27
CA ASP A 34 -0.16 -21.07 5.53
C ASP A 34 -0.54 -19.66 6.00
N GLU A 35 -0.90 -18.75 5.07
CA GLU A 35 -1.17 -17.35 5.36
C GLU A 35 -2.58 -17.06 5.88
N THR A 36 -3.51 -17.99 5.72
CA THR A 36 -4.87 -17.87 6.30
C THR A 36 -4.92 -18.09 7.81
N ARG A 37 -3.81 -18.53 8.42
CA ARG A 37 -3.70 -18.91 9.83
C ARG A 37 -2.84 -17.98 10.69
N THR A 38 -2.29 -16.89 10.13
CA THR A 38 -1.43 -16.00 10.92
C THR A 38 -2.26 -15.18 11.91
N THR A 39 -1.94 -15.33 13.18
CA THR A 39 -2.59 -14.71 14.36
C THR A 39 -2.41 -13.21 14.45
N ASP A 40 -1.57 -12.60 13.61
CA ASP A 40 -1.22 -11.18 13.68
C ASP A 40 -2.16 -10.28 12.87
N ARG A 41 -3.19 -10.85 12.22
CA ARG A 41 -4.17 -10.09 11.46
C ARG A 41 -5.45 -9.90 12.26
N PRO A 42 -6.08 -8.71 12.21
CA PRO A 42 -7.35 -8.49 12.87
C PRO A 42 -8.38 -9.52 12.42
N ALA A 43 -9.14 -10.09 13.36
CA ALA A 43 -10.21 -11.05 13.06
C ALA A 43 -11.25 -10.49 12.06
N SER A 44 -11.39 -9.15 12.01
CA SER A 44 -12.22 -8.42 11.04
C SER A 44 -11.82 -8.64 9.58
N TRP A 45 -10.61 -9.11 9.28
CA TRP A 45 -10.20 -9.41 7.90
C TRP A 45 -10.87 -10.69 7.36
N GLY A 46 -11.23 -11.64 8.23
CA GLY A 46 -11.97 -12.84 7.84
C GLY A 46 -13.40 -12.54 7.36
N GLU A 47 -14.03 -11.47 7.84
CA GLU A 47 -15.38 -11.09 7.47
C GLU A 47 -15.49 -10.45 6.06
N TRP A 48 -14.35 -10.15 5.40
CA TRP A 48 -14.34 -9.43 4.13
C TRP A 48 -14.29 -10.35 2.90
N PHE A 49 -14.16 -11.67 3.09
CA PHE A 49 -13.85 -12.60 2.00
C PHE A 49 -15.04 -13.41 1.47
N ASP A 50 -16.20 -13.36 2.10
CA ASP A 50 -17.20 -14.41 1.92
C ASP A 50 -17.97 -14.40 0.59
N ASP A 51 -18.00 -13.31 -0.20
CA ASP A 51 -18.81 -13.27 -1.44
C ASP A 51 -18.18 -12.52 -2.62
N ARG A 52 -16.86 -12.28 -2.62
CA ARG A 52 -16.24 -11.32 -3.53
C ARG A 52 -15.49 -11.92 -4.72
N TYR A 53 -15.47 -13.26 -4.87
CA TYR A 53 -14.78 -13.94 -5.98
C TYR A 53 -15.71 -14.08 -7.20
N GLU A 54 -16.11 -12.94 -7.79
CA GLU A 54 -17.15 -12.92 -8.81
C GLU A 54 -16.62 -13.18 -10.22
N ARG A 55 -15.39 -12.74 -10.52
CA ARG A 55 -14.86 -12.67 -11.87
C ARG A 55 -13.53 -13.36 -12.06
N PHE A 56 -13.08 -14.10 -11.09
CA PHE A 56 -11.90 -14.93 -11.17
C PHE A 56 -12.10 -16.25 -10.43
N ASN A 57 -11.33 -17.26 -10.81
CA ASN A 57 -11.34 -18.55 -10.13
C ASN A 57 -10.38 -18.52 -8.94
N ALA A 58 -10.91 -18.55 -7.72
CA ALA A 58 -10.13 -18.61 -6.49
C ALA A 58 -9.83 -20.06 -6.11
N VAL A 59 -8.55 -20.39 -5.98
CA VAL A 59 -8.07 -21.73 -5.58
C VAL A 59 -7.33 -21.62 -4.24
N PHE A 60 -7.90 -22.17 -3.19
CA PHE A 60 -7.27 -22.24 -1.88
C PHE A 60 -6.48 -23.56 -1.78
N LEU A 61 -5.16 -23.45 -1.73
CA LEU A 61 -4.28 -24.59 -1.66
C LEU A 61 -4.33 -25.20 -0.25
N LYS A 62 -4.35 -26.51 -0.15
CA LYS A 62 -4.26 -27.22 1.16
C LYS A 62 -2.82 -27.39 1.61
N THR A 63 -1.93 -27.58 0.65
CA THR A 63 -0.49 -27.66 0.85
C THR A 63 0.25 -26.90 -0.23
N PRO A 64 1.50 -26.45 0.01
CA PRO A 64 2.32 -25.81 -1.03
C PRO A 64 2.51 -26.67 -2.29
N ARG A 65 2.44 -28.03 -2.14
CA ARG A 65 2.62 -28.95 -3.28
C ARG A 65 1.46 -28.95 -4.25
N ASP A 66 0.28 -28.51 -3.84
CA ASP A 66 -0.92 -28.47 -4.67
C ASP A 66 -0.80 -27.47 -5.83
N ILE A 67 0.20 -26.59 -5.80
CA ILE A 67 0.52 -25.69 -6.91
C ILE A 67 1.05 -26.46 -8.14
N VAL A 68 1.74 -27.59 -7.94
CA VAL A 68 2.38 -28.33 -9.04
C VAL A 68 1.36 -28.92 -10.04
N PRO A 69 0.31 -29.62 -9.63
CA PRO A 69 -0.76 -30.05 -10.54
C PRO A 69 -1.39 -28.89 -11.30
N LEU A 70 -1.59 -27.75 -10.65
CA LEU A 70 -2.16 -26.55 -11.27
C LEU A 70 -1.24 -25.98 -12.35
N LEU A 71 0.06 -25.87 -12.10
CA LEU A 71 1.07 -25.44 -13.07
C LEU A 71 1.19 -26.42 -14.26
N LYS A 72 1.09 -27.73 -14.00
CA LYS A 72 1.24 -28.77 -15.01
C LYS A 72 0.04 -28.87 -15.95
N ASN A 73 -1.17 -28.81 -15.39
CA ASN A 73 -2.40 -29.18 -16.10
C ASN A 73 -3.30 -27.97 -16.40
N GLY A 74 -2.99 -26.79 -15.86
CA GLY A 74 -3.89 -25.63 -15.92
C GLY A 74 -3.98 -24.95 -17.29
N GLY A 75 -3.00 -25.16 -18.18
CA GLY A 75 -3.02 -24.58 -19.54
C GLY A 75 -2.98 -23.05 -19.53
N PHE A 76 -2.21 -22.43 -18.61
CA PHE A 76 -2.09 -20.99 -18.49
C PHE A 76 -1.13 -20.41 -19.53
N ASP A 77 -1.55 -19.31 -20.16
CA ASP A 77 -0.75 -18.52 -21.10
C ASP A 77 0.32 -17.70 -20.36
N ALA A 78 0.01 -17.22 -19.16
CA ALA A 78 0.94 -16.52 -18.28
C ALA A 78 0.80 -16.99 -16.82
N VAL A 79 1.94 -16.96 -16.11
CA VAL A 79 2.00 -17.22 -14.66
C VAL A 79 2.65 -16.02 -13.99
N VAL A 80 1.95 -15.43 -13.02
CA VAL A 80 2.43 -14.31 -12.19
C VAL A 80 2.62 -14.81 -10.76
N VAL A 81 3.83 -14.68 -10.23
CA VAL A 81 4.16 -15.07 -8.85
C VAL A 81 4.31 -13.83 -8.00
N GLY A 82 3.42 -13.64 -7.04
CA GLY A 82 3.36 -12.50 -6.12
C GLY A 82 4.36 -12.61 -4.98
N GLY A 83 5.64 -12.49 -5.29
CA GLY A 83 6.74 -12.57 -4.32
C GLY A 83 7.42 -13.93 -4.30
N TYR A 84 8.30 -14.14 -3.31
CA TYR A 84 9.14 -15.35 -3.19
C TYR A 84 9.32 -15.81 -1.75
N THR A 85 8.62 -15.24 -0.78
CA THR A 85 8.83 -15.53 0.65
C THR A 85 8.03 -16.72 1.14
N GLN A 86 6.93 -17.06 0.48
CA GLN A 86 6.06 -18.17 0.82
C GLN A 86 6.57 -19.49 0.22
N LYS A 87 6.36 -20.59 0.93
CA LYS A 87 6.76 -21.94 0.48
C LYS A 87 6.15 -22.32 -0.86
N THR A 88 4.89 -21.96 -1.09
CA THR A 88 4.20 -22.19 -2.36
C THR A 88 4.86 -21.42 -3.51
N ALA A 89 5.16 -20.15 -3.32
CA ALA A 89 5.84 -19.33 -4.32
C ALA A 89 7.25 -19.85 -4.63
N MET A 90 8.03 -20.21 -3.59
CA MET A 90 9.35 -20.82 -3.77
C MET A 90 9.26 -22.11 -4.59
N LEU A 91 8.34 -23.01 -4.23
CA LEU A 91 8.15 -24.27 -4.96
C LEU A 91 7.70 -24.04 -6.41
N ALA A 92 6.80 -23.09 -6.63
CA ALA A 92 6.35 -22.72 -7.96
C ALA A 92 7.51 -22.18 -8.83
N ILE A 93 8.33 -21.28 -8.28
CA ILE A 93 9.50 -20.73 -8.97
C ILE A 93 10.48 -21.85 -9.36
N GLU A 94 10.81 -22.75 -8.43
CA GLU A 94 11.74 -23.85 -8.73
C GLU A 94 11.16 -24.82 -9.77
N TRP A 95 9.87 -25.12 -9.70
CA TRP A 95 9.20 -25.95 -10.70
C TRP A 95 9.24 -25.29 -12.10
N LEU A 96 8.91 -23.98 -12.18
CA LEU A 96 8.93 -23.23 -13.43
C LEU A 96 10.34 -23.17 -14.05
N ARG A 97 11.37 -22.94 -13.20
CA ARG A 97 12.78 -22.98 -13.63
C ARG A 97 13.19 -24.36 -14.19
N LEU A 98 12.89 -25.43 -13.44
CA LEU A 98 13.23 -26.79 -13.83
C LEU A 98 12.60 -27.17 -15.20
N HIS A 99 11.37 -26.73 -15.43
CA HIS A 99 10.62 -27.00 -16.67
C HIS A 99 10.84 -25.94 -17.74
N ARG A 100 11.73 -24.94 -17.51
CA ARG A 100 12.04 -23.84 -18.44
C ARG A 100 10.79 -23.08 -18.89
N ARG A 101 9.79 -22.95 -17.99
CA ARG A 101 8.58 -22.18 -18.24
C ARG A 101 8.79 -20.73 -17.82
N PRO A 102 8.60 -19.75 -18.73
CA PRO A 102 8.69 -18.35 -18.39
C PRO A 102 7.58 -17.95 -17.42
N PHE A 103 7.89 -16.99 -16.52
CA PHE A 103 6.92 -16.45 -15.58
C PHE A 103 7.26 -15.00 -15.22
N TRP A 104 6.26 -14.31 -14.72
CA TRP A 104 6.36 -12.97 -14.17
C TRP A 104 6.54 -13.02 -12.66
N MET A 105 7.35 -12.14 -12.12
CA MET A 105 7.37 -11.89 -10.69
C MET A 105 6.75 -10.54 -10.39
N GLU A 106 5.81 -10.48 -9.46
CA GLU A 106 5.16 -9.26 -9.00
C GLU A 106 5.58 -8.91 -7.59
N ALA A 107 5.72 -7.60 -7.28
CA ALA A 107 5.88 -7.11 -5.93
C ALA A 107 5.11 -5.80 -5.71
N ASP A 108 4.43 -5.71 -4.58
CA ASP A 108 3.64 -4.53 -4.16
C ASP A 108 4.51 -3.36 -3.68
N GLY A 109 5.82 -3.52 -3.75
CA GLY A 109 6.83 -2.57 -3.33
C GLY A 109 8.13 -3.27 -2.99
N GLY A 110 9.16 -2.50 -2.70
CA GLY A 110 10.45 -3.05 -2.32
C GLY A 110 11.43 -1.98 -1.88
N ILE A 111 12.12 -2.25 -0.77
CA ILE A 111 13.19 -1.40 -0.24
C ILE A 111 14.48 -2.23 -0.23
N ILE A 112 15.52 -1.68 -0.84
CA ILE A 112 16.85 -2.30 -0.80
C ILE A 112 17.40 -2.17 0.63
N LYS A 113 17.71 -3.30 1.24
CA LYS A 113 18.28 -3.37 2.58
C LYS A 113 19.74 -3.86 2.53
N GLN A 114 20.50 -3.58 3.57
CA GLN A 114 21.80 -4.19 3.76
C GLN A 114 21.61 -5.68 4.12
N ASP A 115 21.66 -6.52 3.10
CA ASP A 115 21.57 -7.97 3.29
C ASP A 115 22.95 -8.54 3.56
N ASN A 116 23.03 -9.55 4.43
CA ASN A 116 24.23 -10.39 4.50
C ASN A 116 24.36 -11.23 3.22
N PHE A 117 25.53 -11.81 3.00
CA PHE A 117 25.86 -12.58 1.79
C PHE A 117 24.81 -13.65 1.47
N VAL A 118 24.40 -14.46 2.46
CA VAL A 118 23.44 -15.56 2.25
C VAL A 118 22.08 -15.02 1.84
N LYS A 119 21.58 -14.04 2.57
CA LYS A 119 20.27 -13.42 2.30
C LYS A 119 20.21 -12.76 0.93
N TYR A 120 21.27 -12.05 0.53
CA TYR A 120 21.39 -11.47 -0.80
C TYR A 120 21.31 -12.54 -1.89
N HIS A 121 22.07 -13.63 -1.77
CA HIS A 121 22.08 -14.69 -2.78
C HIS A 121 20.76 -15.46 -2.84
N VAL A 122 20.08 -15.68 -1.71
CA VAL A 122 18.74 -16.29 -1.68
C VAL A 122 17.73 -15.39 -2.41
N LYS A 123 17.68 -14.10 -2.09
CA LYS A 123 16.81 -13.16 -2.79
C LYS A 123 17.11 -13.12 -4.29
N ARG A 124 18.37 -12.97 -4.65
CA ARG A 124 18.83 -12.97 -6.04
C ARG A 124 18.42 -14.25 -6.77
N HIS A 125 18.55 -15.42 -6.13
CA HIS A 125 18.19 -16.70 -6.72
C HIS A 125 16.71 -16.74 -7.17
N PHE A 126 15.81 -16.30 -6.32
CA PHE A 126 14.37 -16.31 -6.63
C PHE A 126 13.98 -15.16 -7.57
N ILE A 127 14.45 -13.94 -7.29
CA ILE A 127 14.06 -12.75 -8.06
C ILE A 127 14.60 -12.83 -9.50
N SER A 128 15.88 -13.18 -9.69
CA SER A 128 16.45 -13.29 -11.05
C SER A 128 15.93 -14.44 -11.87
N ALA A 129 15.16 -15.35 -11.28
CA ALA A 129 14.60 -16.51 -11.97
C ALA A 129 13.45 -16.16 -12.92
N ALA A 130 12.76 -15.05 -12.68
CA ALA A 130 11.66 -14.60 -13.50
C ALA A 130 12.16 -14.14 -14.90
N SER A 131 11.27 -14.21 -15.87
CA SER A 131 11.53 -13.73 -17.23
C SER A 131 11.19 -12.26 -17.42
N ALA A 132 10.26 -11.74 -16.59
CA ALA A 132 9.87 -10.35 -16.52
C ALA A 132 9.31 -10.02 -15.10
N TRP A 133 9.22 -8.75 -14.78
CA TRP A 133 8.85 -8.27 -13.45
C TRP A 133 7.78 -7.19 -13.54
N LEU A 134 6.83 -7.23 -12.59
CA LEU A 134 5.78 -6.25 -12.39
C LEU A 134 6.04 -5.51 -11.08
N GLY A 135 6.26 -4.22 -11.14
CA GLY A 135 6.59 -3.38 -9.99
C GLY A 135 5.69 -2.16 -9.89
N THR A 136 5.64 -1.58 -8.71
CA THR A 136 4.73 -0.46 -8.38
C THR A 136 5.30 0.92 -8.72
N GLY A 137 6.58 0.99 -9.16
CA GLY A 137 7.25 2.24 -9.50
C GLY A 137 8.77 2.13 -9.51
N ALA A 138 9.45 3.28 -9.46
CA ALA A 138 10.91 3.36 -9.60
C ALA A 138 11.65 2.61 -8.49
N LYS A 139 11.21 2.73 -7.24
CA LYS A 139 11.84 2.05 -6.09
C LYS A 139 11.74 0.53 -6.18
N THR A 140 10.58 0.01 -6.59
CA THR A 140 10.40 -1.43 -6.81
C THR A 140 11.20 -1.92 -8.00
N THR A 141 11.33 -1.09 -9.05
CA THR A 141 12.22 -1.38 -10.19
C THR A 141 13.67 -1.51 -9.73
N ASP A 142 14.17 -0.56 -8.95
CA ASP A 142 15.53 -0.60 -8.42
C ASP A 142 15.76 -1.80 -7.50
N TYR A 143 14.76 -2.14 -6.67
CA TYR A 143 14.79 -3.35 -5.85
C TYR A 143 14.94 -4.62 -6.70
N PHE A 144 14.13 -4.80 -7.74
CA PHE A 144 14.26 -5.95 -8.64
C PHE A 144 15.62 -6.01 -9.34
N VAL A 145 16.09 -4.87 -9.87
CA VAL A 145 17.38 -4.78 -10.55
C VAL A 145 18.56 -5.09 -9.62
N HIS A 146 18.50 -4.63 -8.36
CA HIS A 146 19.50 -4.94 -7.35
C HIS A 146 19.65 -6.45 -7.13
N TYR A 147 18.56 -7.21 -7.21
CA TYR A 147 18.56 -8.66 -7.07
C TYR A 147 18.58 -9.41 -8.42
N GLY A 148 18.96 -8.74 -9.50
CA GLY A 148 19.34 -9.37 -10.77
C GLY A 148 18.26 -9.40 -11.85
N ALA A 149 17.17 -8.64 -11.69
CA ALA A 149 16.22 -8.42 -12.77
C ALA A 149 16.85 -7.57 -13.90
N LYS A 150 16.43 -7.81 -15.13
CA LYS A 150 16.81 -6.98 -16.28
C LYS A 150 15.90 -5.76 -16.32
N ARG A 151 16.47 -4.55 -16.14
CA ARG A 151 15.69 -3.28 -16.10
C ARG A 151 14.73 -3.13 -17.29
N ALA A 152 15.15 -3.49 -18.49
CA ALA A 152 14.32 -3.43 -19.71
C ALA A 152 13.11 -4.40 -19.69
N ARG A 153 13.02 -5.30 -18.71
CA ARG A 153 11.91 -6.23 -18.53
C ARG A 153 11.18 -6.04 -17.21
N VAL A 154 11.42 -4.92 -16.53
CA VAL A 154 10.62 -4.49 -15.38
C VAL A 154 9.58 -3.50 -15.87
N TYR A 155 8.32 -3.85 -15.70
CA TYR A 155 7.17 -3.05 -16.10
C TYR A 155 6.49 -2.52 -14.85
N THR A 156 6.03 -1.27 -14.90
CA THR A 156 5.39 -0.62 -13.76
C THR A 156 3.89 -0.48 -13.97
N TYR A 157 3.14 -0.55 -12.88
CA TYR A 157 1.69 -0.36 -12.86
C TYR A 157 1.28 0.54 -11.69
N PRO A 158 0.17 1.27 -11.80
CA PRO A 158 -0.31 2.16 -10.75
C PRO A 158 -0.96 1.36 -9.61
N PHE A 159 -0.18 1.06 -8.56
CA PHE A 159 -0.64 0.25 -7.43
C PHE A 159 -1.60 1.01 -6.53
N SER A 160 -2.78 0.44 -6.27
CA SER A 160 -3.85 1.11 -5.53
C SER A 160 -4.83 0.15 -4.86
N THR A 161 -5.55 0.66 -3.85
CA THR A 161 -6.78 0.07 -3.28
C THR A 161 -8.04 0.82 -3.67
N LEU A 162 -7.90 1.89 -4.46
CA LEU A 162 -8.96 2.84 -4.77
C LEU A 162 -9.64 2.46 -6.08
N HIS A 163 -10.96 2.46 -6.09
CA HIS A 163 -11.71 2.59 -7.32
C HIS A 163 -11.74 4.05 -7.78
N ARG A 164 -11.97 4.29 -9.06
CA ARG A 164 -12.11 5.66 -9.60
C ARG A 164 -13.14 6.49 -8.85
N ARG A 165 -14.22 5.86 -8.37
CA ARG A 165 -15.28 6.49 -7.57
C ARG A 165 -14.85 6.90 -6.17
N ASP A 166 -13.74 6.36 -5.66
CA ASP A 166 -13.21 6.64 -4.31
C ASP A 166 -12.38 7.94 -4.30
N ILE A 167 -12.01 8.46 -5.46
CA ILE A 167 -11.23 9.70 -5.59
C ILE A 167 -12.20 10.89 -5.69
N LEU A 168 -12.04 11.86 -4.80
CA LEU A 168 -12.85 13.06 -4.84
C LEU A 168 -12.58 13.87 -6.11
N PRO A 169 -13.62 14.44 -6.75
CA PRO A 169 -13.42 15.27 -7.94
C PRO A 169 -12.81 16.64 -7.62
N VAL A 170 -13.06 17.14 -6.40
CA VAL A 170 -12.55 18.43 -5.89
C VAL A 170 -12.32 18.31 -4.38
N PRO A 171 -11.44 19.15 -3.79
CA PRO A 171 -11.28 19.21 -2.34
C PRO A 171 -12.58 19.55 -1.62
N PRO A 172 -12.84 18.96 -0.44
CA PRO A 172 -14.01 19.28 0.38
C PRO A 172 -14.00 20.75 0.82
N THR A 173 -15.19 21.35 0.87
CA THR A 173 -15.38 22.70 1.41
C THR A 173 -15.16 22.74 2.93
N ALA A 174 -14.91 23.92 3.47
CA ALA A 174 -14.82 24.13 4.94
C ALA A 174 -16.08 23.67 5.67
N ALA A 175 -17.27 23.88 5.08
CA ALA A 175 -18.54 23.45 5.65
C ALA A 175 -18.67 21.91 5.69
N GLU A 176 -18.26 21.21 4.64
CA GLU A 176 -18.26 19.75 4.60
C GLU A 176 -17.29 19.15 5.63
N LYS A 177 -16.10 19.73 5.76
CA LYS A 177 -15.13 19.33 6.79
C LYS A 177 -15.68 19.56 8.21
N ALA A 178 -16.29 20.73 8.46
CA ALA A 178 -16.89 21.05 9.75
C ALA A 178 -17.99 20.06 10.13
N ALA A 179 -18.89 19.72 9.18
CA ALA A 179 -19.94 18.73 9.41
C ALA A 179 -19.38 17.33 9.71
N ALA A 180 -18.29 16.91 9.00
CA ALA A 180 -17.63 15.64 9.26
C ALA A 180 -16.97 15.63 10.67
N ARG A 181 -16.33 16.74 11.08
CA ARG A 181 -15.74 16.89 12.43
C ARG A 181 -16.79 16.81 13.53
N GLU A 182 -17.91 17.52 13.37
CA GLU A 182 -19.02 17.50 14.34
C GLU A 182 -19.52 16.06 14.54
N LYS A 183 -19.75 15.32 13.44
CA LYS A 183 -20.16 13.91 13.47
C LYS A 183 -19.18 13.01 14.23
N LEU A 184 -17.89 13.29 14.15
CA LEU A 184 -16.81 12.50 14.74
C LEU A 184 -16.37 12.97 16.12
N GLY A 185 -16.89 14.12 16.61
CA GLY A 185 -16.42 14.74 17.85
C GLY A 185 -14.97 15.23 17.78
N LEU A 186 -14.51 15.64 16.60
CA LEU A 186 -13.18 16.20 16.38
C LEU A 186 -13.27 17.72 16.50
N HIS A 187 -12.49 18.27 17.40
CA HIS A 187 -12.48 19.71 17.69
C HIS A 187 -11.07 20.25 17.42
N GLY A 188 -10.98 21.47 16.92
CA GLY A 188 -9.71 22.13 16.63
C GLY A 188 -9.78 23.02 15.40
N ALA A 189 -8.80 23.92 15.25
CA ALA A 189 -8.69 24.78 14.07
C ALA A 189 -8.50 23.91 12.82
N HIS A 190 -7.55 22.99 12.88
CA HIS A 190 -7.34 21.96 11.84
C HIS A 190 -7.21 20.59 12.47
N VAL A 191 -7.41 19.56 11.65
CA VAL A 191 -7.29 18.14 12.02
C VAL A 191 -6.18 17.49 11.20
N THR A 192 -5.16 16.99 11.87
CA THR A 192 -4.13 16.12 11.31
C THR A 192 -4.52 14.68 11.54
N LEU A 193 -4.47 13.86 10.49
CA LEU A 193 -4.85 12.44 10.53
C LEU A 193 -3.63 11.54 10.36
N GLY A 194 -3.49 10.55 11.23
CA GLY A 194 -2.64 9.37 11.05
C GLY A 194 -3.49 8.12 10.95
N VAL A 195 -3.15 7.19 10.06
CA VAL A 195 -3.88 5.92 9.92
C VAL A 195 -2.91 4.75 9.87
N GLY A 196 -3.10 3.77 10.75
CA GLY A 196 -2.27 2.56 10.77
C GLY A 196 -2.27 1.84 12.11
N GLN A 197 -1.54 0.73 12.16
CA GLN A 197 -1.34 -0.04 13.40
C GLN A 197 -0.36 0.67 14.33
N PHE A 198 -0.59 0.58 15.64
CA PHE A 198 0.37 1.03 16.66
C PHE A 198 1.52 0.01 16.81
N ILE A 199 2.40 -0.01 15.83
CA ILE A 199 3.62 -0.83 15.83
C ILE A 199 4.84 0.08 15.56
N PRO A 200 6.04 -0.26 16.06
CA PRO A 200 7.23 0.59 15.92
C PRO A 200 7.51 1.02 14.48
N ARG A 201 7.24 0.14 13.51
CA ARG A 201 7.43 0.41 12.09
C ARG A 201 6.63 1.61 11.59
N LYS A 202 5.43 1.88 12.13
CA LYS A 202 4.56 2.98 11.71
C LYS A 202 4.96 4.35 12.27
N GLY A 203 5.80 4.39 13.31
CA GLY A 203 6.42 5.63 13.80
C GLY A 203 5.48 6.61 14.49
N PHE A 204 4.33 6.18 15.01
CA PHE A 204 3.41 7.09 15.70
C PHE A 204 3.99 7.68 16.98
N ASP A 205 4.99 7.05 17.59
CA ASP A 205 5.80 7.64 18.66
C ASP A 205 6.57 8.88 18.18
N LEU A 206 7.09 8.88 16.95
CA LEU A 206 7.74 10.04 16.33
C LEU A 206 6.72 11.17 16.08
N LEU A 207 5.51 10.80 15.63
CA LEU A 207 4.43 11.76 15.40
C LEU A 207 4.00 12.46 16.71
N LEU A 208 3.83 11.71 17.80
CA LEU A 208 3.50 12.28 19.11
C LEU A 208 4.58 13.26 19.59
N ARG A 209 5.85 12.90 19.43
CA ARG A 209 6.98 13.78 19.76
C ARG A 209 7.02 15.05 18.91
N ALA A 210 6.76 14.94 17.62
CA ALA A 210 6.68 16.08 16.71
C ALA A 210 5.48 16.97 17.06
N TRP A 211 4.35 16.35 17.43
CA TRP A 211 3.11 17.04 17.77
C TRP A 211 3.23 17.91 19.04
N ALA A 212 4.15 17.59 19.94
CA ALA A 212 4.41 18.38 21.15
C ALA A 212 4.83 19.84 20.87
N SER A 213 5.24 20.17 19.65
CA SER A 213 5.57 21.52 19.20
C SER A 213 4.49 22.15 18.31
N CYS A 214 3.36 21.49 18.13
CA CYS A 214 2.22 22.05 17.39
C CYS A 214 1.33 22.90 18.30
N PRO A 215 0.61 23.88 17.74
CA PRO A 215 -0.31 24.74 18.52
C PRO A 215 -1.42 23.92 19.21
N ALA A 216 -1.82 24.36 20.41
CA ALA A 216 -2.79 23.64 21.22
C ALA A 216 -4.21 23.62 20.62
N GLU A 217 -4.52 24.58 19.77
CA GLU A 217 -5.79 24.66 19.03
C GLU A 217 -5.91 23.66 17.87
N GLU A 218 -4.83 23.01 17.50
CA GLU A 218 -4.81 21.96 16.49
C GLU A 218 -5.20 20.60 17.07
N THR A 219 -5.70 19.67 16.26
CA THR A 219 -6.05 18.32 16.71
C THR A 219 -5.31 17.26 15.88
N LEU A 220 -4.69 16.31 16.58
CA LEU A 220 -4.17 15.08 15.99
C LEU A 220 -5.12 13.93 16.25
N CYS A 221 -5.60 13.29 15.20
CA CYS A 221 -6.40 12.07 15.26
C CYS A 221 -5.60 10.89 14.68
N ILE A 222 -5.39 9.83 15.46
CA ILE A 222 -4.73 8.60 14.98
C ILE A 222 -5.75 7.48 15.00
N VAL A 223 -6.08 6.95 13.81
CA VAL A 223 -7.02 5.86 13.62
C VAL A 223 -6.28 4.55 13.40
N GLY A 224 -6.54 3.56 14.24
CA GLY A 224 -5.87 2.26 14.15
C GLY A 224 -6.49 1.23 15.09
N GLN A 225 -5.65 0.44 15.73
CA GLN A 225 -6.06 -0.44 16.82
C GLN A 225 -6.18 0.34 18.12
N GLU A 226 -6.61 -0.33 19.21
CA GLU A 226 -6.45 0.24 20.54
C GLU A 226 -4.97 0.51 20.79
N PRO A 227 -4.61 1.72 21.24
CA PRO A 227 -3.21 2.08 21.45
C PRO A 227 -2.61 1.26 22.59
N PRO A 228 -1.43 0.66 22.41
CA PRO A 228 -0.67 0.07 23.50
C PRO A 228 -0.38 1.10 24.60
N GLN A 229 -0.18 0.64 25.84
CA GLN A 229 0.04 1.50 27.01
C GLN A 229 1.20 2.49 26.79
N GLU A 230 2.25 2.08 26.11
CA GLU A 230 3.40 2.93 25.78
C GLU A 230 3.04 4.22 25.03
N TYR A 231 2.01 4.19 24.16
CA TYR A 231 1.53 5.39 23.45
C TYR A 231 0.66 6.27 24.33
N LEU A 232 -0.11 5.67 25.26
CA LEU A 232 -0.88 6.42 26.27
C LEU A 232 0.05 7.13 27.25
N ASP A 233 1.09 6.43 27.70
CA ASP A 233 2.11 7.00 28.62
C ASP A 233 2.87 8.13 27.94
N LEU A 234 3.29 7.95 26.66
CA LEU A 234 3.97 8.98 25.90
C LEU A 234 3.08 10.22 25.67
N LYS A 235 1.79 10.02 25.37
CA LYS A 235 0.81 11.11 25.27
C LYS A 235 0.71 11.90 26.58
N ALA A 236 0.64 11.20 27.72
CA ALA A 236 0.57 11.80 29.04
C ALA A 236 1.89 12.53 29.41
N GLU A 237 3.04 11.92 29.17
CA GLU A 237 4.37 12.51 29.39
C GLU A 237 4.55 13.82 28.63
N LEU A 238 4.07 13.87 27.38
CA LEU A 238 4.17 15.05 26.51
C LEU A 238 3.00 16.03 26.68
N HIS A 239 2.07 15.78 27.60
CA HIS A 239 0.89 16.63 27.87
C HIS A 239 0.05 16.95 26.63
N LEU A 240 -0.21 15.94 25.78
CA LEU A 240 -0.90 16.09 24.50
C LEU A 240 -2.43 15.93 24.64
N ASP A 241 -3.12 16.91 25.23
CA ASP A 241 -4.58 16.86 25.42
C ASP A 241 -5.36 16.91 24.11
N ASN A 242 -4.77 17.49 23.07
CA ASN A 242 -5.32 17.64 21.72
C ASN A 242 -5.04 16.46 20.79
N VAL A 243 -4.63 15.30 21.32
CA VAL A 243 -4.45 14.04 20.57
C VAL A 243 -5.59 13.08 20.88
N GLN A 244 -6.23 12.56 19.85
CA GLN A 244 -7.27 11.53 19.94
C GLN A 244 -6.81 10.22 19.29
N PHE A 245 -6.91 9.12 20.03
CA PHE A 245 -6.75 7.77 19.50
C PHE A 245 -8.11 7.17 19.21
N VAL A 246 -8.26 6.59 18.03
CA VAL A 246 -9.50 6.00 17.55
C VAL A 246 -9.23 4.56 17.16
N GLY A 247 -9.99 3.62 17.72
CA GLY A 247 -9.89 2.20 17.40
C GLY A 247 -10.15 1.92 15.92
N PHE A 248 -9.91 0.67 15.49
CA PHE A 248 -10.08 0.24 14.11
C PHE A 248 -11.43 0.68 13.49
N ARG A 249 -11.37 1.16 12.25
CA ARG A 249 -12.54 1.54 11.45
C ARG A 249 -12.54 0.80 10.11
N LYS A 250 -13.70 0.27 9.70
CA LYS A 250 -13.90 -0.27 8.34
C LYS A 250 -13.79 0.85 7.31
N LYS A 251 -13.52 0.49 6.05
CA LYS A 251 -13.26 1.44 4.94
C LYS A 251 -14.27 2.59 4.89
N ASP A 252 -15.56 2.31 4.97
CA ASP A 252 -16.61 3.34 4.85
C ASP A 252 -16.57 4.34 6.03
N ALA A 253 -16.41 3.84 7.26
CA ALA A 253 -16.30 4.70 8.43
C ALA A 253 -14.97 5.46 8.47
N LEU A 254 -13.88 4.89 7.93
CA LEU A 254 -12.58 5.54 7.84
C LEU A 254 -12.63 6.74 6.86
N GLN A 255 -13.46 6.69 5.81
CA GLN A 255 -13.64 7.80 4.88
C GLN A 255 -14.11 9.10 5.57
N ASP A 256 -14.94 9.00 6.62
CA ASP A 256 -15.37 10.18 7.39
C ASP A 256 -14.19 10.89 8.06
N TYR A 257 -13.19 10.13 8.53
CA TYR A 257 -11.96 10.69 9.13
C TYR A 257 -11.07 11.37 8.08
N TYR A 258 -10.91 10.77 6.90
CA TYR A 258 -10.18 11.43 5.81
C TYR A 258 -10.87 12.73 5.40
N ARG A 259 -12.21 12.76 5.29
CA ARG A 259 -12.97 13.97 4.93
C ARG A 259 -12.93 15.06 6.00
N ALA A 260 -12.79 14.69 7.28
CA ALA A 260 -12.69 15.62 8.40
C ALA A 260 -11.31 16.29 8.50
N ALA A 261 -10.28 15.66 7.95
CA ALA A 261 -8.89 16.08 8.10
C ALA A 261 -8.47 17.21 7.14
N ASP A 262 -7.37 17.88 7.49
CA ASP A 262 -6.70 18.92 6.69
C ASP A 262 -5.31 18.49 6.24
N LEU A 263 -4.71 17.57 6.97
CA LEU A 263 -3.36 17.07 6.74
C LEU A 263 -3.34 15.58 7.07
N PHE A 264 -2.61 14.81 6.27
CA PHE A 264 -2.31 13.41 6.57
C PHE A 264 -0.82 13.23 6.86
N VAL A 265 -0.50 12.51 7.93
CA VAL A 265 0.89 12.24 8.33
C VAL A 265 1.12 10.75 8.52
N LEU A 266 2.09 10.18 7.79
CA LEU A 266 2.56 8.81 7.93
C LEU A 266 4.06 8.81 8.26
N PRO A 267 4.46 8.86 9.55
CA PRO A 267 5.86 9.00 9.98
C PRO A 267 6.59 7.65 10.00
N THR A 268 6.31 6.81 9.03
CA THR A 268 6.74 5.40 9.06
C THR A 268 8.25 5.25 8.99
N ARG A 269 8.79 4.32 9.79
CA ARG A 269 10.19 3.88 9.71
C ARG A 269 10.45 3.02 8.49
N GLU A 270 9.42 2.34 8.02
CA GLU A 270 9.46 1.55 6.79
C GLU A 270 8.04 1.21 6.34
N ASP A 271 7.74 1.49 5.09
CA ASP A 271 6.55 0.95 4.43
C ASP A 271 6.86 0.55 2.99
N ILE A 272 6.66 -0.71 2.66
CA ILE A 272 6.96 -1.24 1.32
C ILE A 272 6.05 -0.65 0.24
N TRP A 273 4.90 -0.08 0.64
CA TRP A 273 4.10 0.84 -0.17
C TRP A 273 3.54 1.96 0.72
N GLY A 274 2.50 1.70 1.49
CA GLY A 274 1.78 2.70 2.28
C GLY A 274 0.46 3.09 1.62
N LEU A 275 -0.46 2.14 1.44
CA LEU A 275 -1.75 2.35 0.76
C LEU A 275 -2.59 3.48 1.35
N VAL A 276 -2.43 3.78 2.63
CA VAL A 276 -3.07 4.92 3.30
C VAL A 276 -2.64 6.28 2.73
N VAL A 277 -1.49 6.37 2.05
CA VAL A 277 -1.07 7.56 1.28
C VAL A 277 -1.98 7.76 0.07
N ASN A 278 -2.28 6.68 -0.67
CA ASN A 278 -3.24 6.72 -1.78
C ASN A 278 -4.61 7.21 -1.29
N GLU A 279 -5.09 6.66 -0.16
CA GLU A 279 -6.37 6.99 0.44
C GLU A 279 -6.44 8.47 0.88
N ALA A 280 -5.38 8.98 1.51
CA ALA A 280 -5.29 10.37 1.93
C ALA A 280 -5.33 11.32 0.73
N MET A 281 -4.52 11.05 -0.31
CA MET A 281 -4.48 11.87 -1.53
C MET A 281 -5.83 11.82 -2.28
N ALA A 282 -6.52 10.67 -2.30
CA ALA A 282 -7.86 10.54 -2.89
C ALA A 282 -8.93 11.39 -2.18
N ASN A 283 -8.69 11.72 -0.92
CA ASN A 283 -9.52 12.60 -0.11
C ASN A 283 -8.99 14.04 -0.06
N ALA A 284 -8.14 14.42 -1.03
CA ALA A 284 -7.58 15.76 -1.16
C ALA A 284 -6.79 16.22 0.08
N LEU A 285 -6.06 15.32 0.74
CA LEU A 285 -5.20 15.69 1.84
C LEU A 285 -3.76 15.91 1.36
N PRO A 286 -3.11 17.02 1.74
CA PRO A 286 -1.66 17.11 1.74
C PRO A 286 -1.07 15.95 2.54
N VAL A 287 0.05 15.39 2.09
CA VAL A 287 0.67 14.24 2.74
C VAL A 287 2.07 14.59 3.23
N ILE A 288 2.34 14.32 4.52
CA ILE A 288 3.72 14.30 5.04
C ILE A 288 4.09 12.86 5.37
N THR A 289 5.19 12.40 4.82
CA THR A 289 5.69 11.05 5.08
C THR A 289 7.22 11.03 5.07
N THR A 290 7.82 9.86 5.28
CA THR A 290 9.26 9.71 5.35
C THR A 290 9.85 9.20 4.03
N ASP A 291 11.15 9.36 3.87
CA ASP A 291 11.97 8.79 2.79
C ASP A 291 12.06 7.25 2.81
N HIS A 292 11.38 6.60 3.78
CA HIS A 292 11.22 5.15 3.90
C HIS A 292 9.79 4.65 3.62
N CYS A 293 8.94 5.48 3.03
CA CYS A 293 7.61 5.11 2.53
C CYS A 293 7.62 5.07 1.00
N VAL A 294 7.46 3.90 0.38
CA VAL A 294 7.57 3.77 -1.09
C VAL A 294 6.48 4.56 -1.80
N ALA A 295 5.22 4.53 -1.33
CA ALA A 295 4.15 5.34 -1.91
C ALA A 295 4.46 6.85 -1.79
N GLY A 296 5.06 7.28 -0.67
CA GLY A 296 5.52 8.67 -0.54
C GLY A 296 6.51 9.04 -1.62
N LEU A 297 7.53 8.22 -1.83
CA LEU A 297 8.58 8.46 -2.85
C LEU A 297 8.07 8.41 -4.29
N GLU A 298 6.95 7.73 -4.55
CA GLU A 298 6.35 7.63 -5.89
C GLU A 298 5.25 8.68 -6.14
N LEU A 299 4.48 9.04 -5.11
CA LEU A 299 3.27 9.86 -5.25
C LEU A 299 3.43 11.29 -4.73
N VAL A 300 4.26 11.48 -3.71
CA VAL A 300 4.46 12.80 -3.09
C VAL A 300 5.60 13.53 -3.81
N LYS A 301 5.26 14.69 -4.37
CA LYS A 301 6.22 15.64 -4.90
C LYS A 301 6.45 16.72 -3.85
N ASP A 302 7.67 16.74 -3.30
CA ASP A 302 8.05 17.62 -2.19
C ASP A 302 7.73 19.09 -2.46
N GLY A 303 7.03 19.73 -1.51
CA GLY A 303 6.58 21.12 -1.64
C GLY A 303 5.40 21.35 -2.60
N VAL A 304 4.89 20.33 -3.30
CA VAL A 304 3.82 20.47 -4.31
C VAL A 304 2.50 19.87 -3.84
N ASN A 305 2.50 18.63 -3.39
CA ASN A 305 1.32 17.95 -2.86
C ASN A 305 1.54 17.36 -1.46
N GLY A 306 2.67 17.69 -0.82
CA GLY A 306 3.07 17.25 0.49
C GLY A 306 4.56 17.42 0.71
N TYR A 307 5.08 16.74 1.73
CA TYR A 307 6.50 16.75 2.06
C TYR A 307 7.03 15.34 2.36
N ILE A 308 8.31 15.13 2.04
CA ILE A 308 9.07 13.94 2.42
C ILE A 308 10.14 14.38 3.41
N VAL A 309 10.11 13.81 4.62
CA VAL A 309 11.11 14.11 5.66
C VAL A 309 12.04 12.91 5.87
N PRO A 310 13.27 13.13 6.34
CA PRO A 310 14.13 12.00 6.73
C PRO A 310 13.45 11.16 7.82
N VAL A 311 13.63 9.84 7.75
CA VAL A 311 13.16 8.93 8.80
C VAL A 311 13.83 9.27 10.13
N GLU A 312 13.11 9.14 11.26
CA GLU A 312 13.56 9.47 12.61
C GLU A 312 13.84 10.97 12.87
N ASP A 313 13.64 11.86 11.90
CA ASP A 313 13.86 13.30 12.07
C ASP A 313 12.60 13.99 12.61
N VAL A 314 12.44 13.94 13.93
CA VAL A 314 11.30 14.56 14.64
C VAL A 314 11.24 16.08 14.45
N PRO A 315 12.34 16.85 14.51
CA PRO A 315 12.33 18.28 14.21
C PRO A 315 11.85 18.61 12.80
N ALA A 316 12.35 17.90 11.76
CA ALA A 316 11.91 18.15 10.39
C ALA A 316 10.43 17.79 10.20
N LEU A 317 9.95 16.71 10.83
CA LEU A 317 8.53 16.33 10.82
C LEU A 317 7.67 17.44 11.43
N ALA A 318 8.04 17.95 12.60
CA ALA A 318 7.34 19.03 13.29
C ALA A 318 7.32 20.33 12.47
N GLU A 319 8.45 20.70 11.87
CA GLU A 319 8.55 21.89 11.01
C GLU A 319 7.55 21.80 9.84
N LYS A 320 7.49 20.67 9.15
CA LYS A 320 6.61 20.52 7.98
C LYS A 320 5.13 20.45 8.38
N ILE A 321 4.80 19.82 9.51
CA ILE A 321 3.42 19.84 10.05
C ILE A 321 2.99 21.28 10.32
N ASN A 322 3.78 22.04 11.08
CA ASN A 322 3.46 23.42 11.42
C ASN A 322 3.37 24.32 10.16
N ALA A 323 4.27 24.16 9.20
CA ALA A 323 4.25 24.93 7.96
C ALA A 323 2.96 24.70 7.15
N VAL A 324 2.48 23.44 7.06
CA VAL A 324 1.25 23.12 6.35
C VAL A 324 0.02 23.61 7.14
N LEU A 325 0.00 23.47 8.47
CA LEU A 325 -1.14 23.90 9.28
C LEU A 325 -1.30 25.43 9.31
N ALA A 326 -0.20 26.18 9.24
CA ALA A 326 -0.22 27.64 9.30
C ALA A 326 -0.65 28.33 7.99
N ASP A 327 -0.73 27.63 6.84
CA ASP A 327 -0.96 28.24 5.54
C ASP A 327 -2.11 27.57 4.78
N ASP A 328 -3.29 28.18 4.81
CA ASP A 328 -4.50 27.74 4.12
C ASP A 328 -4.33 27.65 2.59
N ALA A 329 -3.60 28.62 2.00
CA ALA A 329 -3.38 28.65 0.57
C ALA A 329 -2.47 27.49 0.13
N LEU A 330 -1.42 27.21 0.91
CA LEU A 330 -0.53 26.09 0.68
C LEU A 330 -1.32 24.76 0.80
N ARG A 331 -2.15 24.58 1.83
CA ARG A 331 -2.98 23.38 1.98
C ARG A 331 -3.92 23.19 0.80
N ALA A 332 -4.61 24.23 0.37
CA ALA A 332 -5.51 24.18 -0.78
C ALA A 332 -4.78 23.81 -2.08
N ALA A 333 -3.62 24.40 -2.32
CA ALA A 333 -2.80 24.09 -3.49
C ALA A 333 -2.31 22.63 -3.45
N MET A 334 -1.80 22.15 -2.31
CA MET A 334 -1.34 20.78 -2.11
C MET A 334 -2.49 19.76 -2.29
N ALA A 335 -3.67 20.07 -1.78
CA ALA A 335 -4.85 19.23 -1.91
C ALA A 335 -5.24 19.01 -3.37
N GLN A 336 -5.27 20.10 -4.17
CA GLN A 336 -5.58 20.03 -5.59
C GLN A 336 -4.51 19.27 -6.38
N ALA A 337 -3.23 19.52 -6.08
CA ALA A 337 -2.11 18.81 -6.70
C ALA A 337 -2.11 17.31 -6.33
N GLY A 338 -2.50 16.98 -5.10
CA GLY A 338 -2.65 15.60 -4.62
C GLY A 338 -3.71 14.83 -5.40
N LEU A 339 -4.89 15.41 -5.61
CA LEU A 339 -5.95 14.79 -6.43
C LEU A 339 -5.50 14.53 -7.86
N ALA A 340 -4.79 15.48 -8.47
CA ALA A 340 -4.25 15.32 -9.83
C ALA A 340 -3.21 14.18 -9.89
N ALA A 341 -2.34 14.06 -8.88
CA ALA A 341 -1.32 13.03 -8.83
C ALA A 341 -1.89 11.63 -8.59
N ILE A 342 -2.95 11.49 -7.78
CA ILE A 342 -3.54 10.18 -7.46
C ILE A 342 -4.52 9.69 -8.53
N ALA A 343 -5.04 10.55 -9.39
CA ALA A 343 -6.06 10.20 -10.40
C ALA A 343 -5.73 8.96 -11.26
N PRO A 344 -4.46 8.69 -11.66
CA PRO A 344 -4.10 7.47 -12.37
C PRO A 344 -4.09 6.20 -11.51
N TYR A 345 -4.02 6.31 -10.18
CA TYR A 345 -3.83 5.20 -9.27
C TYR A 345 -5.17 4.63 -8.82
N THR A 346 -5.81 3.87 -9.71
CA THR A 346 -7.08 3.19 -9.44
C THR A 346 -6.98 1.71 -9.76
N ILE A 347 -7.85 0.90 -9.16
CA ILE A 347 -7.95 -0.54 -9.41
C ILE A 347 -8.24 -0.80 -10.90
N GLU A 348 -9.07 0.03 -11.52
CA GLU A 348 -9.39 -0.06 -12.95
C GLU A 348 -8.14 0.17 -13.82
N ASN A 349 -7.35 1.18 -13.52
CA ASN A 349 -6.10 1.46 -14.26
C ASN A 349 -5.01 0.42 -13.94
N MET A 350 -4.95 -0.08 -12.71
CA MET A 350 -4.07 -1.18 -12.32
C MET A 350 -4.39 -2.43 -13.14
N ALA A 351 -5.66 -2.81 -13.25
CA ALA A 351 -6.10 -3.96 -14.04
C ALA A 351 -5.84 -3.76 -15.55
N ALA A 352 -6.10 -2.56 -16.08
CA ALA A 352 -5.83 -2.23 -17.47
C ALA A 352 -4.33 -2.33 -17.80
N ALA A 353 -3.46 -1.79 -16.93
CA ALA A 353 -2.01 -1.88 -17.09
C ALA A 353 -1.53 -3.35 -17.07
N HIS A 354 -2.03 -4.19 -16.16
CA HIS A 354 -1.71 -5.62 -16.14
C HIS A 354 -2.16 -6.31 -17.41
N CYS A 355 -3.38 -6.03 -17.89
CA CYS A 355 -3.90 -6.58 -19.15
C CYS A 355 -3.00 -6.22 -20.32
N GLU A 356 -2.63 -4.96 -20.46
CA GLU A 356 -1.75 -4.47 -21.52
C GLU A 356 -0.37 -5.13 -21.44
N ILE A 357 0.29 -5.07 -20.28
CA ILE A 357 1.65 -5.59 -20.07
C ILE A 357 1.70 -7.10 -20.34
N LEU A 358 0.77 -7.87 -19.76
CA LEU A 358 0.75 -9.33 -19.93
C LEU A 358 0.46 -9.75 -21.36
N THR A 359 -0.33 -8.95 -22.12
CA THR A 359 -0.65 -9.25 -23.51
C THR A 359 0.48 -8.88 -24.46
N GLN A 360 1.10 -7.70 -24.28
CA GLN A 360 2.11 -7.19 -25.21
C GLN A 360 3.51 -7.77 -24.98
N HIS A 361 3.83 -8.16 -23.72
CA HIS A 361 5.17 -8.55 -23.32
C HIS A 361 5.24 -9.99 -22.78
N ALA A 362 4.31 -10.86 -23.18
CA ALA A 362 4.30 -12.26 -22.73
C ALA A 362 5.69 -12.89 -22.93
N PRO A 363 6.35 -13.39 -21.87
CA PRO A 363 7.66 -13.98 -21.97
C PRO A 363 7.61 -15.22 -22.89
N GLY A 364 8.29 -15.18 -24.02
CA GLY A 364 8.29 -16.25 -25.03
C GLY A 364 7.70 -15.86 -26.39
N MET A 365 7.12 -14.65 -26.54
CA MET A 365 6.65 -14.15 -27.85
C MET A 365 7.77 -13.45 -28.67
N GLU A 366 8.91 -13.15 -28.07
CA GLU A 366 10.09 -12.70 -28.84
C GLU A 366 10.77 -13.92 -29.50
N ARG A 367 10.36 -14.20 -30.74
CA ARG A 367 11.14 -15.02 -31.67
C ARG A 367 12.03 -14.14 -32.52
#